data_8d6f4adb967b73aa978ce21ef7493496
#
_entry.id   8d6f4adb967b73aa978ce21ef7493496
#
_cell.length_a   1.000
_cell.length_b   1.000
_cell.length_c   1.000
_cell.angle_alpha   90.00
_cell.angle_beta   90.00
_cell.angle_gamma   90.00
#
_symmetry.space_group_name_H-M   'P 1'
#
loop_
_entity.id
_entity.type
_entity.pdbx_description
1 polymer ?
#
loop_
_entity_poly.entity_id
_entity_poly.type
_entity_poly.pdbx_seq_one_letter_code
_entity_poly.pdbx_strand_id
1 'polypeptide(L)'
;MRIEAATETTRELLDALTSLLAQLNPQLKPLTMERLARVIGDPATTLLVVRDDSRIVGAAAVLVYATPAFVKARIEDVVVDEHSRGKGVGEALVRRCLEVARERGAEIVELQSARWREVANRLYPRLGFELRESNLYRLNL
;
A
#
# COMPACT_ATOMS: atom_id res chain seq x y z
N MET A 1 5.29 -11.45 13.73
CA MET A 1 4.91 -10.41 12.75
C MET A 1 3.50 -10.70 12.26
N ARG A 2 2.67 -9.67 12.17
CA ARG A 2 1.25 -9.81 11.86
C ARG A 2 0.82 -8.71 10.90
N ILE A 3 0.01 -9.07 9.89
CA ILE A 3 -0.57 -8.10 8.93
C ILE A 3 -2.06 -8.02 9.20
N GLU A 4 -2.57 -6.83 9.42
CA GLU A 4 -3.97 -6.59 9.75
C GLU A 4 -4.52 -5.36 9.03
N ALA A 5 -5.83 -5.31 8.84
CA ALA A 5 -6.51 -4.13 8.34
C ALA A 5 -6.69 -3.12 9.47
N ALA A 6 -6.34 -1.88 9.22
CA ALA A 6 -6.60 -0.79 10.16
C ALA A 6 -8.07 -0.36 10.04
N THR A 7 -8.80 -0.40 11.14
CA THR A 7 -10.24 -0.09 11.19
C THR A 7 -10.58 1.13 12.04
N GLU A 8 -9.60 1.64 12.79
CA GLU A 8 -9.79 2.77 13.71
C GLU A 8 -8.75 3.86 13.44
N THR A 9 -9.18 5.10 13.53
CA THR A 9 -8.32 6.27 13.40
C THR A 9 -7.72 6.60 14.76
N THR A 10 -6.45 6.19 14.96
CA THR A 10 -5.75 6.37 16.23
C THR A 10 -4.51 7.23 16.07
N ARG A 11 -4.04 7.82 17.17
CA ARG A 11 -2.79 8.58 17.19
C ARG A 11 -1.59 7.68 16.87
N GLU A 12 -1.58 6.46 17.39
CA GLU A 12 -0.52 5.48 17.08
C GLU A 12 -0.40 5.25 15.58
N LEU A 13 -1.53 4.99 14.93
CA LEU A 13 -1.56 4.76 13.49
C LEU A 13 -1.12 5.99 12.70
N LEU A 14 -1.59 7.17 13.10
CA LEU A 14 -1.20 8.43 12.46
C LEU A 14 0.30 8.64 12.54
N ASP A 15 0.90 8.48 13.72
CA ASP A 15 2.33 8.72 13.92
C ASP A 15 3.18 7.71 13.15
N ALA A 16 2.78 6.43 13.17
CA ALA A 16 3.47 5.38 12.44
C ALA A 16 3.42 5.62 10.93
N LEU A 17 2.25 5.94 10.38
CA LEU A 17 2.10 6.19 8.95
C LEU A 17 2.83 7.47 8.52
N THR A 18 2.82 8.51 9.34
CA THR A 18 3.57 9.74 9.03
C THR A 18 5.05 9.44 8.86
N SER A 19 5.62 8.64 9.77
CA SER A 19 7.02 8.22 9.69
C SER A 19 7.29 7.34 8.46
N LEU A 20 6.44 6.35 8.20
CA LEU A 20 6.62 5.44 7.07
C LEU A 20 6.48 6.18 5.73
N LEU A 21 5.48 7.05 5.59
CA LEU A 21 5.28 7.81 4.36
C LEU A 21 6.45 8.77 4.08
N ALA A 22 7.08 9.32 5.11
CA ALA A 22 8.28 10.14 4.94
C ALA A 22 9.45 9.32 4.38
N GLN A 23 9.55 8.03 4.73
CA GLN A 23 10.54 7.14 4.14
C GLN A 23 10.21 6.82 2.68
N LEU A 24 8.93 6.71 2.35
CA LEU A 24 8.48 6.45 0.98
C LEU A 24 8.73 7.65 0.07
N ASN A 25 8.38 8.84 0.54
CA ASN A 25 8.58 10.09 -0.20
C ASN A 25 8.72 11.25 0.78
N PRO A 26 9.94 11.78 0.98
CA PRO A 26 10.17 12.87 1.94
C PRO A 26 9.53 14.21 1.55
N GLN A 27 9.03 14.34 0.32
CA GLN A 27 8.34 15.55 -0.16
C GLN A 27 6.86 15.59 0.26
N LEU A 28 6.31 14.48 0.78
CA LEU A 28 4.92 14.44 1.19
C LEU A 28 4.69 15.31 2.43
N LYS A 29 3.54 16.01 2.44
CA LYS A 29 3.08 16.72 3.63
C LYS A 29 2.75 15.70 4.72
N PRO A 30 2.92 16.06 6.01
CA PRO A 30 2.53 15.18 7.11
C PRO A 30 1.07 14.74 7.01
N LEU A 31 0.80 13.48 7.32
CA LEU A 31 -0.55 12.94 7.36
C LEU A 31 -1.34 13.60 8.49
N THR A 32 -2.59 13.95 8.24
CA THR A 32 -3.49 14.52 9.25
C THR A 32 -4.49 13.47 9.73
N MET A 33 -5.03 13.66 10.94
CA MET A 33 -6.12 12.80 11.46
C MET A 33 -7.34 12.81 10.54
N GLU A 34 -7.66 13.97 9.97
CA GLU A 34 -8.77 14.12 9.04
C GLU A 34 -8.56 13.27 7.78
N ARG A 35 -7.36 13.32 7.19
CA ARG A 35 -7.03 12.51 6.03
C ARG A 35 -7.05 11.02 6.36
N LEU A 36 -6.48 10.64 7.50
CA LEU A 36 -6.48 9.24 7.95
C LEU A 36 -7.90 8.72 8.15
N ALA A 37 -8.77 9.51 8.77
CA ALA A 37 -10.18 9.15 8.96
C ALA A 37 -10.88 8.94 7.62
N ARG A 38 -10.59 9.79 6.62
CA ARG A 38 -11.13 9.63 5.27
C ARG A 38 -10.69 8.32 4.62
N VAL A 39 -9.42 7.95 4.77
CA VAL A 39 -8.89 6.68 4.24
C VAL A 39 -9.59 5.49 4.88
N ILE A 40 -9.66 5.48 6.20
CA ILE A 40 -10.26 4.36 6.95
C ILE A 40 -11.76 4.26 6.70
N GLY A 41 -12.44 5.40 6.53
CA GLY A 41 -13.87 5.44 6.26
C GLY A 41 -14.27 5.15 4.83
N ASP A 42 -13.33 5.08 3.90
CA ASP A 42 -13.62 4.82 2.49
C ASP A 42 -13.87 3.32 2.27
N PRO A 43 -15.08 2.91 1.86
CA PRO A 43 -15.39 1.50 1.64
C PRO A 43 -14.60 0.85 0.51
N ALA A 44 -14.06 1.63 -0.42
CA ALA A 44 -13.23 1.12 -1.51
C ALA A 44 -11.79 0.80 -1.06
N THR A 45 -11.35 1.33 0.09
CA THR A 45 -9.97 1.26 0.56
C THR A 45 -9.83 0.31 1.74
N THR A 46 -8.84 -0.56 1.67
CA THR A 46 -8.36 -1.35 2.82
C THR A 46 -6.95 -0.90 3.11
N LEU A 47 -6.73 -0.33 4.29
CA LEU A 47 -5.41 0.04 4.75
C LEU A 47 -4.83 -1.12 5.56
N LEU A 48 -3.76 -1.73 5.07
CA LEU A 48 -3.06 -2.81 5.74
C LEU A 48 -1.85 -2.27 6.50
N VAL A 49 -1.62 -2.77 7.69
CA VAL A 49 -0.44 -2.46 8.47
C VAL A 49 0.25 -3.75 8.90
N VAL A 50 1.57 -3.70 8.99
CA VAL A 50 2.40 -4.79 9.49
C VAL A 50 2.83 -4.44 10.91
N ARG A 51 2.52 -5.31 11.86
CA ARG A 51 2.99 -5.18 13.23
C ARG A 51 4.08 -6.19 13.51
N ASP A 52 5.18 -5.72 14.07
CA ASP A 52 6.24 -6.53 14.65
C ASP A 52 6.24 -6.23 16.15
N ASP A 53 5.82 -7.20 16.95
CA ASP A 53 5.43 -6.99 18.35
C ASP A 53 4.36 -5.90 18.44
N SER A 54 4.64 -4.78 19.12
CA SER A 54 3.69 -3.68 19.27
C SER A 54 3.89 -2.57 18.23
N ARG A 55 4.94 -2.64 17.39
CA ARG A 55 5.30 -1.57 16.46
C ARG A 55 4.71 -1.80 15.09
N ILE A 56 4.24 -0.73 14.46
CA ILE A 56 3.84 -0.75 13.05
C ILE A 56 5.11 -0.51 12.22
N VAL A 57 5.49 -1.49 11.41
CA VAL A 57 6.74 -1.48 10.62
C VAL A 57 6.50 -1.50 9.11
N GLY A 58 5.26 -1.49 8.69
CA GLY A 58 4.94 -1.44 7.26
C GLY A 58 3.48 -1.11 7.04
N ALA A 59 3.17 -0.67 5.83
CA ALA A 59 1.80 -0.36 5.43
C ALA A 59 1.63 -0.46 3.91
N ALA A 60 0.39 -0.66 3.49
CA ALA A 60 -0.03 -0.57 2.09
C ALA A 60 -1.53 -0.29 2.04
N ALA A 61 -1.98 0.38 0.99
CA ALA A 61 -3.39 0.56 0.74
C ALA A 61 -3.82 -0.27 -0.47
N VAL A 62 -4.98 -0.93 -0.37
CA VAL A 62 -5.60 -1.66 -1.48
C VAL A 62 -6.92 -1.00 -1.78
N LEU A 63 -7.08 -0.51 -3.00
CA LEU A 63 -8.34 0.08 -3.47
C LEU A 63 -8.98 -0.88 -4.45
N VAL A 64 -10.27 -1.17 -4.27
CA VAL A 64 -11.05 -1.98 -5.21
C VAL A 64 -12.19 -1.14 -5.74
N TYR A 65 -12.26 -1.00 -7.05
CA TYR A 65 -13.26 -0.15 -7.70
C TYR A 65 -13.68 -0.76 -9.04
N ALA A 66 -14.87 -0.42 -9.47
CA ALA A 66 -15.42 -0.90 -10.73
C ALA A 66 -15.34 0.18 -11.82
N THR A 67 -14.98 -0.26 -13.01
CA THR A 67 -15.12 0.53 -14.25
C THR A 67 -16.01 -0.26 -15.21
N PRO A 68 -16.47 0.30 -16.33
CA PRO A 68 -17.21 -0.50 -17.30
C PRO A 68 -16.44 -1.73 -17.82
N ALA A 69 -15.11 -1.66 -17.85
CA ALA A 69 -14.29 -2.75 -18.39
C ALA A 69 -13.94 -3.82 -17.34
N PHE A 70 -13.69 -3.44 -16.09
CA PHE A 70 -13.17 -4.35 -15.07
C PHE A 70 -13.61 -3.96 -13.67
N VAL A 71 -13.59 -4.94 -12.76
CA VAL A 71 -13.40 -4.68 -11.33
C VAL A 71 -11.90 -4.75 -11.08
N LYS A 72 -11.32 -3.64 -10.66
CA LYS A 72 -9.87 -3.49 -10.50
C LYS A 72 -9.49 -3.31 -9.04
N ALA A 73 -8.32 -3.82 -8.69
CA ALA A 73 -7.64 -3.39 -7.48
C ALA A 73 -6.40 -2.58 -7.84
N ARG A 74 -6.09 -1.62 -6.98
CA ARG A 74 -4.86 -0.86 -7.07
C ARG A 74 -4.16 -0.91 -5.72
N ILE A 75 -2.88 -1.23 -5.74
CA ILE A 75 -2.05 -1.21 -4.54
C ILE A 75 -1.27 0.09 -4.51
N GLU A 76 -1.39 0.84 -3.42
CA GLU A 76 -0.80 2.16 -3.26
C GLU A 76 0.04 2.23 -1.98
N ASP A 77 1.06 3.07 -2.01
CA ASP A 77 1.83 3.46 -0.83
C ASP A 77 2.39 2.28 -0.04
N VAL A 78 2.99 1.32 -0.76
CA VAL A 78 3.66 0.18 -0.12
C VAL A 78 4.96 0.66 0.50
N VAL A 79 5.09 0.52 1.80
CA VAL A 79 6.28 0.95 2.53
C VAL A 79 6.60 0.00 3.68
N VAL A 80 7.87 -0.29 3.85
CA VAL A 80 8.41 -1.05 4.99
C VAL A 80 9.48 -0.20 5.65
N ASP A 81 9.42 -0.09 6.97
CA ASP A 81 10.41 0.63 7.76
C ASP A 81 11.82 0.16 7.41
N GLU A 82 12.76 1.10 7.25
CA GLU A 82 14.12 0.81 6.81
C GLU A 82 14.84 -0.23 7.68
N HIS A 83 14.56 -0.23 9.00
CA HIS A 83 15.15 -1.18 9.93
C HIS A 83 14.51 -2.58 9.87
N SER A 84 13.39 -2.72 9.17
CA SER A 84 12.67 -3.99 9.02
C SER A 84 12.78 -4.56 7.60
N ARG A 85 13.56 -3.94 6.72
CA ARG A 85 13.77 -4.42 5.34
C ARG A 85 14.70 -5.61 5.31
N GLY A 86 14.64 -6.37 4.20
CA GLY A 86 15.48 -7.54 3.99
C GLY A 86 15.02 -8.80 4.74
N LYS A 87 13.81 -8.79 5.30
CA LYS A 87 13.24 -9.90 6.09
C LYS A 87 11.97 -10.48 5.46
N GLY A 88 11.67 -10.13 4.22
CA GLY A 88 10.47 -10.62 3.52
C GLY A 88 9.18 -9.90 3.90
N VAL A 89 9.23 -8.81 4.64
CA VAL A 89 8.04 -8.05 5.06
C VAL A 89 7.28 -7.48 3.87
N GLY A 90 8.00 -6.87 2.92
CA GLY A 90 7.41 -6.30 1.72
C GLY A 90 6.68 -7.34 0.88
N GLU A 91 7.30 -8.50 0.68
CA GLU A 91 6.67 -9.58 -0.06
C GLU A 91 5.40 -10.08 0.65
N ALA A 92 5.47 -10.33 1.95
CA ALA A 92 4.32 -10.77 2.73
C ALA A 92 3.18 -9.76 2.65
N LEU A 93 3.50 -8.46 2.72
CA LEU A 93 2.52 -7.37 2.64
C LEU A 93 1.85 -7.35 1.26
N VAL A 94 2.61 -7.44 0.17
CA VAL A 94 2.04 -7.45 -1.18
C VAL A 94 1.19 -8.70 -1.40
N ARG A 95 1.62 -9.86 -0.92
CA ARG A 95 0.82 -11.08 -1.00
C ARG A 95 -0.52 -10.91 -0.27
N ARG A 96 -0.52 -10.27 0.89
CA ARG A 96 -1.77 -9.98 1.61
C ARG A 96 -2.65 -8.99 0.84
N CYS A 97 -2.05 -8.00 0.18
CA CYS A 97 -2.80 -7.10 -0.71
C CYS A 97 -3.52 -7.88 -1.83
N LEU A 98 -2.85 -8.86 -2.42
CA LEU A 98 -3.44 -9.68 -3.47
C LEU A 98 -4.60 -10.53 -2.95
N GLU A 99 -4.48 -11.07 -1.74
CA GLU A 99 -5.58 -11.81 -1.10
C GLU A 99 -6.79 -10.90 -0.89
N VAL A 100 -6.59 -9.70 -0.35
CA VAL A 100 -7.66 -8.71 -0.16
C VAL A 100 -8.32 -8.36 -1.49
N ALA A 101 -7.54 -8.15 -2.53
CA ALA A 101 -8.07 -7.85 -3.86
C ALA A 101 -8.96 -8.98 -4.37
N ARG A 102 -8.53 -10.24 -4.23
CA ARG A 102 -9.33 -11.41 -4.62
C ARG A 102 -10.61 -11.54 -3.80
N GLU A 103 -10.51 -11.40 -2.49
CA GLU A 103 -11.66 -11.45 -1.57
C GLU A 103 -12.73 -10.42 -1.94
N ARG A 104 -12.31 -9.27 -2.45
CA ARG A 104 -13.20 -8.17 -2.84
C ARG A 104 -13.61 -8.20 -4.32
N GLY A 105 -13.28 -9.26 -5.04
CA GLY A 105 -13.76 -9.49 -6.39
C GLY A 105 -12.98 -8.83 -7.51
N ALA A 106 -11.77 -8.37 -7.26
CA ALA A 106 -10.94 -7.77 -8.31
C ALA A 106 -10.56 -8.81 -9.36
N GLU A 107 -10.66 -8.43 -10.62
CA GLU A 107 -10.26 -9.25 -11.76
C GLU A 107 -8.80 -9.03 -12.12
N ILE A 108 -8.30 -7.82 -11.91
CA ILE A 108 -6.90 -7.45 -12.14
C ILE A 108 -6.40 -6.56 -10.99
N VAL A 109 -5.10 -6.60 -10.76
CA VAL A 109 -4.42 -5.77 -9.77
C VAL A 109 -3.32 -5.00 -10.46
N GLU A 110 -3.29 -3.70 -10.26
CA GLU A 110 -2.25 -2.83 -10.80
C GLU A 110 -1.55 -2.09 -9.67
N LEU A 111 -0.29 -1.77 -9.87
CA LEU A 111 0.47 -0.92 -8.97
C LEU A 111 1.51 -0.16 -9.77
N GLN A 112 2.08 0.86 -9.14
CA GLN A 112 3.10 1.68 -9.74
C GLN A 112 4.29 1.74 -8.80
N SER A 113 5.48 1.60 -9.37
CA SER A 113 6.73 1.66 -8.62
C SER A 113 7.72 2.55 -9.36
N ALA A 114 8.37 3.45 -8.65
CA ALA A 114 9.40 4.28 -9.24
C ALA A 114 10.53 3.40 -9.80
N ARG A 115 11.04 3.76 -10.98
CA ARG A 115 12.04 2.93 -11.69
C ARG A 115 13.33 2.72 -10.90
N TRP A 116 13.71 3.67 -10.03
CA TRP A 116 14.91 3.58 -9.21
C TRP A 116 14.79 2.60 -8.03
N ARG A 117 13.57 2.14 -7.72
CA ARG A 117 13.33 1.18 -6.63
C ARG A 117 13.62 -0.24 -7.09
N GLU A 118 14.90 -0.58 -7.19
CA GLU A 118 15.35 -1.86 -7.78
C GLU A 118 14.84 -3.09 -7.05
N VAL A 119 14.85 -3.07 -5.72
CA VAL A 119 14.40 -4.23 -4.91
C VAL A 119 12.92 -4.50 -5.14
N ALA A 120 12.08 -3.45 -5.07
CA ALA A 120 10.65 -3.57 -5.32
C ALA A 120 10.36 -4.04 -6.75
N ASN A 121 11.07 -3.47 -7.73
CA ASN A 121 10.87 -3.81 -9.14
C ASN A 121 11.35 -5.23 -9.50
N ARG A 122 12.17 -5.86 -8.66
CA ARG A 122 12.47 -7.30 -8.76
C ARG A 122 11.41 -8.16 -8.09
N LEU A 123 10.78 -7.65 -7.04
CA LEU A 123 9.74 -8.38 -6.31
C LEU A 123 8.49 -8.62 -7.17
N TYR A 124 8.00 -7.59 -7.84
CA TYR A 124 6.70 -7.67 -8.52
C TYR A 124 6.66 -8.74 -9.62
N PRO A 125 7.66 -8.85 -10.52
CA PRO A 125 7.66 -9.94 -11.50
C PRO A 125 7.67 -11.34 -10.86
N ARG A 126 8.37 -11.52 -9.73
CA ARG A 126 8.36 -12.81 -9.00
C ARG A 126 6.98 -13.17 -8.48
N LEU A 127 6.14 -12.19 -8.20
CA LEU A 127 4.77 -12.38 -7.75
C LEU A 127 3.76 -12.53 -8.89
N GLY A 128 4.23 -12.48 -10.14
CA GLY A 128 3.39 -12.66 -11.32
C GLY A 128 2.90 -11.37 -11.98
N PHE A 129 3.35 -10.21 -11.51
CA PHE A 129 3.03 -8.93 -12.16
C PHE A 129 3.81 -8.80 -13.46
N GLU A 130 3.14 -8.28 -14.48
CA GLU A 130 3.74 -7.95 -15.77
C GLU A 130 3.95 -6.45 -15.88
N LEU A 131 5.12 -6.04 -16.33
CA LEU A 131 5.38 -4.65 -16.66
C LEU A 131 4.57 -4.26 -17.90
N ARG A 132 3.72 -3.24 -17.77
CA ARG A 132 2.87 -2.77 -18.87
C ARG A 132 3.55 -1.64 -19.63
N GLU A 133 3.32 -1.60 -20.94
CA GLU A 133 3.77 -0.50 -21.80
C GLU A 133 2.67 0.56 -21.86
N SER A 134 2.64 1.43 -20.87
CA SER A 134 1.68 2.53 -20.80
C SER A 134 2.33 3.75 -20.15
N ASN A 135 1.78 4.92 -20.43
CA ASN A 135 2.26 6.15 -19.84
C ASN A 135 1.36 6.55 -18.68
N LEU A 136 1.97 6.98 -17.58
CA LEU A 136 1.24 7.62 -16.49
C LEU A 136 1.33 9.14 -16.70
N TYR A 137 0.17 9.80 -16.68
CA TYR A 137 0.09 11.25 -16.71
C TYR A 137 -0.44 11.75 -15.39
N ARG A 138 0.19 12.78 -14.83
CA ARG A 138 -0.24 13.41 -13.58
C ARG A 138 -0.48 14.90 -13.82
N LEU A 139 -1.61 15.40 -13.33
CA LEU A 139 -1.89 16.82 -13.23
C LEU A 139 -2.20 17.15 -11.77
N ASN A 140 -1.45 18.06 -11.19
CA ASN A 140 -1.74 18.53 -9.83
C ASN A 140 -2.86 19.57 -9.91
N LEU A 141 -3.88 19.40 -9.10
CA LEU A 141 -5.05 20.28 -9.08
C LEU A 141 -4.92 21.40 -8.06
#